data_9e89f69a61e12f5a65f307092c6072bf
#
_entry.id   9e89f69a61e12f5a65f307092c6072bf
#
_cell.length_a   1.000
_cell.length_b   1.000
_cell.length_c   1.000
_cell.angle_alpha   90.00
_cell.angle_beta   90.00
_cell.angle_gamma   90.00
#
_symmetry.space_group_name_H-M   'P 1'
#
loop_
_entity.id
_entity.type
_entity.pdbx_description
1 polymer ?
#
loop_
_entity_poly.entity_id
_entity_poly.type
_entity_poly.pdbx_seq_one_letter_code
_entity_poly.pdbx_strand_id
1 'polypeptide(L)'
;MCAWLPNALKYNKGMVDALLIYNPAAGRISVRPFIGGVIRALNDHGWRVEVAESVNGRHTTQLARMAARENFRAVFSIGGDGTAGQTASGLLGSQTALGVLPAGTTNVWAREMGIHAFVWPHIRALRQNAGLLVETPPCAVDVGLCNGQPFLMWAGIGLDAMTVKKLDPRKRFEKYLNIPEYFAATVWNATIWHGMNLSITADEKHIDGHYMLAVVSNIRHYVGGVAKISPNAFLDDGEMDLWLFSGSTLADAFRHFFDMQSGRHLTSDMARCIPFRKARVESEIPFPIQVDGETMLGANEVTLEVLPRKLFILMPPQGRYLLKGEG
;
A
#
# COMPACT_ATOMS: atom_id res chain seq x y z
N MET A 1 -24.80 -21.17 10.57
CA MET A 1 -24.55 -22.24 9.57
C MET A 1 -23.31 -21.87 8.80
N CYS A 2 -22.13 -22.33 9.27
CA CYS A 2 -20.83 -22.14 8.60
C CYS A 2 -20.56 -23.36 7.74
N ALA A 3 -20.89 -23.27 6.47
CA ALA A 3 -20.46 -24.26 5.48
C ALA A 3 -19.71 -23.51 4.39
N TRP A 4 -18.58 -24.08 3.98
CA TRP A 4 -17.63 -23.71 2.94
C TRP A 4 -16.31 -23.09 3.42
N LEU A 5 -15.53 -23.91 4.14
CA LEU A 5 -14.08 -23.96 4.03
C LEU A 5 -13.69 -25.35 3.51
N PRO A 6 -13.55 -25.55 2.20
CA PRO A 6 -12.92 -26.76 1.71
C PRO A 6 -11.40 -26.61 1.97
N ASN A 7 -10.85 -27.55 2.72
CA ASN A 7 -9.48 -27.62 3.24
C ASN A 7 -9.17 -26.69 4.43
N ALA A 8 -9.92 -26.85 5.51
CA ALA A 8 -9.44 -26.45 6.83
C ALA A 8 -8.21 -27.31 7.15
N LEU A 9 -7.03 -26.73 6.95
CA LEU A 9 -5.78 -27.25 7.46
C LEU A 9 -5.97 -27.46 8.97
N LYS A 10 -5.77 -28.69 9.46
CA LYS A 10 -5.81 -29.00 10.88
C LYS A 10 -4.60 -28.35 11.55
N TYR A 11 -4.80 -27.16 12.10
CA TYR A 11 -3.76 -26.43 12.83
C TYR A 11 -3.43 -27.14 14.12
N ASN A 12 -2.21 -27.59 14.22
CA ASN A 12 -1.68 -28.17 15.45
C ASN A 12 -1.13 -27.00 16.31
N LYS A 13 -1.97 -26.49 17.23
CA LYS A 13 -1.62 -25.41 18.17
C LYS A 13 -0.26 -25.70 18.82
N GLY A 14 0.76 -24.91 18.52
CA GLY A 14 2.08 -24.95 19.15
C GLY A 14 3.26 -25.34 18.25
N MET A 15 3.06 -25.55 16.93
CA MET A 15 4.12 -26.01 16.03
C MET A 15 4.40 -25.15 14.81
N VAL A 16 3.66 -24.06 14.56
CA VAL A 16 3.83 -23.24 13.34
C VAL A 16 4.19 -21.81 13.70
N ASP A 17 5.27 -21.31 13.09
CA ASP A 17 5.80 -19.97 13.38
C ASP A 17 5.26 -18.93 12.37
N ALA A 18 5.04 -19.32 11.11
CA ALA A 18 4.62 -18.42 10.06
C ALA A 18 3.56 -19.02 9.13
N LEU A 19 2.67 -18.15 8.63
CA LEU A 19 1.80 -18.43 7.51
C LEU A 19 2.36 -17.76 6.25
N LEU A 20 2.53 -18.53 5.18
CA LEU A 20 2.90 -18.03 3.85
C LEU A 20 1.66 -17.91 3.00
N ILE A 21 1.16 -16.71 2.79
CA ILE A 21 0.02 -16.43 1.90
C ILE A 21 0.56 -16.06 0.53
N TYR A 22 0.12 -16.74 -0.54
CA TYR A 22 0.49 -16.35 -1.88
C TYR A 22 -0.71 -16.13 -2.79
N ASN A 23 -0.59 -15.12 -3.66
CA ASN A 23 -1.58 -14.84 -4.70
C ASN A 23 -1.10 -15.45 -6.03
N PRO A 24 -1.76 -16.51 -6.54
CA PRO A 24 -1.35 -17.18 -7.78
C PRO A 24 -1.51 -16.31 -9.02
N ALA A 25 -2.31 -15.24 -8.93
CA ALA A 25 -2.55 -14.29 -10.01
C ALA A 25 -1.61 -13.07 -9.95
N ALA A 26 -0.69 -13.00 -8.97
CA ALA A 26 0.22 -11.87 -8.86
C ALA A 26 1.30 -11.87 -9.96
N GLY A 27 1.61 -10.67 -10.45
CA GLY A 27 2.72 -10.43 -11.37
C GLY A 27 2.62 -11.14 -12.72
N ARG A 28 3.76 -11.17 -13.41
CA ARG A 28 3.91 -11.75 -14.76
C ARG A 28 4.43 -13.18 -14.74
N ILE A 29 5.14 -13.56 -13.69
CA ILE A 29 5.77 -14.88 -13.51
C ILE A 29 4.97 -15.62 -12.43
N SER A 30 4.57 -16.87 -12.70
CA SER A 30 3.91 -17.69 -11.68
C SER A 30 4.84 -17.90 -10.49
N VAL A 31 4.34 -17.62 -9.29
CA VAL A 31 5.09 -17.79 -8.03
C VAL A 31 5.13 -19.24 -7.54
N ARG A 32 4.17 -20.09 -7.98
CA ARG A 32 4.01 -21.46 -7.48
C ARG A 32 5.30 -22.31 -7.52
N PRO A 33 6.12 -22.32 -8.61
CA PRO A 33 7.36 -23.10 -8.64
C PRO A 33 8.41 -22.65 -7.62
N PHE A 34 8.30 -21.42 -7.10
CA PHE A 34 9.30 -20.81 -6.23
C PHE A 34 8.95 -20.87 -4.74
N ILE A 35 7.69 -21.22 -4.40
CA ILE A 35 7.20 -21.33 -3.01
C ILE A 35 8.07 -22.31 -2.20
N GLY A 36 8.44 -23.47 -2.76
CA GLY A 36 9.32 -24.43 -2.08
C GLY A 36 10.70 -23.87 -1.73
N GLY A 37 11.19 -22.89 -2.50
CA GLY A 37 12.43 -22.16 -2.19
C GLY A 37 12.27 -21.21 -1.00
N VAL A 38 11.14 -20.54 -0.89
CA VAL A 38 10.79 -19.68 0.24
C VAL A 38 10.66 -20.50 1.52
N ILE A 39 9.90 -21.61 1.47
CA ILE A 39 9.72 -22.53 2.61
C ILE A 39 11.08 -23.01 3.13
N ARG A 40 11.95 -23.47 2.23
CA ARG A 40 13.31 -23.90 2.63
C ARG A 40 14.09 -22.78 3.31
N ALA A 41 14.05 -21.55 2.77
CA ALA A 41 14.76 -20.43 3.40
C ALA A 41 14.27 -20.16 4.83
N LEU A 42 12.96 -20.20 5.07
CA LEU A 42 12.39 -20.01 6.40
C LEU A 42 12.73 -21.19 7.33
N ASN A 43 12.64 -22.43 6.84
CA ASN A 43 12.97 -23.63 7.62
C ASN A 43 14.47 -23.68 7.98
N ASP A 44 15.37 -23.26 7.06
CA ASP A 44 16.82 -23.19 7.31
C ASP A 44 17.16 -22.26 8.51
N HIS A 45 16.26 -21.28 8.81
CA HIS A 45 16.34 -20.39 9.98
C HIS A 45 15.47 -20.88 11.17
N GLY A 46 15.03 -22.11 11.14
CA GLY A 46 14.29 -22.75 12.23
C GLY A 46 12.79 -22.39 12.30
N TRP A 47 12.23 -21.71 11.29
CA TRP A 47 10.82 -21.36 11.25
C TRP A 47 9.99 -22.47 10.59
N ARG A 48 8.93 -22.88 11.23
CA ARG A 48 7.94 -23.82 10.66
C ARG A 48 6.86 -23.04 9.97
N VAL A 49 6.56 -23.41 8.71
CA VAL A 49 5.75 -22.60 7.82
C VAL A 49 4.56 -23.39 7.30
N GLU A 50 3.37 -22.81 7.42
CA GLU A 50 2.19 -23.23 6.70
C GLU A 50 1.98 -22.37 5.45
N VAL A 51 1.32 -22.94 4.43
CA VAL A 51 1.13 -22.28 3.14
C VAL A 51 -0.34 -22.22 2.81
N ALA A 52 -0.82 -21.04 2.42
CA ALA A 52 -2.18 -20.81 1.97
C ALA A 52 -2.20 -20.07 0.62
N GLU A 53 -2.98 -20.58 -0.32
CA GLU A 53 -3.27 -19.89 -1.57
C GLU A 53 -4.43 -18.92 -1.37
N SER A 54 -4.27 -17.65 -1.73
CA SER A 54 -5.35 -16.69 -1.69
C SER A 54 -6.20 -16.74 -2.96
N VAL A 55 -7.52 -16.78 -2.79
CA VAL A 55 -8.49 -16.81 -3.90
C VAL A 55 -8.83 -15.38 -4.37
N ASN A 56 -8.91 -14.45 -3.41
CA ASN A 56 -9.20 -13.03 -3.63
C ASN A 56 -8.76 -12.23 -2.41
N GLY A 57 -8.89 -10.92 -2.49
CA GLY A 57 -8.44 -10.05 -1.43
C GLY A 57 -9.13 -10.24 -0.09
N ARG A 58 -10.44 -10.43 -0.07
CA ARG A 58 -11.18 -10.73 1.15
C ARG A 58 -10.66 -12.00 1.81
N HIS A 59 -10.37 -13.03 1.02
CA HIS A 59 -9.79 -14.27 1.52
C HIS A 59 -8.38 -14.05 2.10
N THR A 60 -7.55 -13.22 1.44
CA THR A 60 -6.23 -12.83 1.97
C THR A 60 -6.36 -12.22 3.37
N THR A 61 -7.26 -11.24 3.54
CA THR A 61 -7.52 -10.59 4.83
C THR A 61 -8.03 -11.58 5.89
N GLN A 62 -8.88 -12.54 5.50
CA GLN A 62 -9.38 -13.57 6.41
C GLN A 62 -8.26 -14.52 6.89
N LEU A 63 -7.38 -14.96 5.98
CA LEU A 63 -6.23 -15.80 6.30
C LEU A 63 -5.26 -15.08 7.25
N ALA A 64 -4.96 -13.82 6.98
CA ALA A 64 -4.11 -13.01 7.83
C ALA A 64 -4.73 -12.81 9.22
N ARG A 65 -6.02 -12.52 9.30
CA ARG A 65 -6.75 -12.36 10.57
C ARG A 65 -6.79 -13.66 11.37
N MET A 66 -6.89 -14.80 10.70
CA MET A 66 -6.79 -16.11 11.34
C MET A 66 -5.40 -16.31 11.97
N ALA A 67 -4.34 -16.07 11.19
CA ALA A 67 -2.97 -16.17 11.69
C ALA A 67 -2.71 -15.24 12.90
N ALA A 68 -3.27 -14.03 12.88
CA ALA A 68 -3.21 -13.10 14.00
C ALA A 68 -3.91 -13.64 15.25
N ARG A 69 -5.11 -14.24 15.12
CA ARG A 69 -5.85 -14.84 16.23
C ARG A 69 -5.18 -16.07 16.81
N GLU A 70 -4.44 -16.79 16.00
CA GLU A 70 -3.70 -17.99 16.40
C GLU A 70 -2.27 -17.68 16.86
N ASN A 71 -1.92 -16.38 16.96
CA ASN A 71 -0.64 -15.88 17.45
C ASN A 71 0.57 -16.40 16.66
N PHE A 72 0.46 -16.49 15.34
CA PHE A 72 1.62 -16.70 14.48
C PHE A 72 2.62 -15.56 14.68
N ARG A 73 3.92 -15.85 14.61
CA ARG A 73 4.97 -14.82 14.71
C ARG A 73 4.92 -13.86 13.51
N ALA A 74 4.69 -14.41 12.31
CA ALA A 74 4.60 -13.62 11.11
C ALA A 74 3.67 -14.22 10.05
N VAL A 75 3.18 -13.36 9.16
CA VAL A 75 2.57 -13.73 7.88
C VAL A 75 3.46 -13.21 6.76
N PHE A 76 3.98 -14.11 5.93
CA PHE A 76 4.69 -13.75 4.71
C PHE A 76 3.70 -13.67 3.55
N SER A 77 3.63 -12.50 2.90
CA SER A 77 2.71 -12.21 1.80
C SER A 77 3.46 -12.21 0.47
N ILE A 78 3.25 -13.24 -0.37
CA ILE A 78 3.78 -13.28 -1.74
C ILE A 78 2.74 -12.72 -2.69
N GLY A 79 2.98 -11.51 -3.20
CA GLY A 79 2.05 -10.83 -4.10
C GLY A 79 2.49 -9.42 -4.47
N GLY A 80 1.56 -8.64 -4.99
CA GLY A 80 1.75 -7.20 -5.21
C GLY A 80 1.26 -6.37 -4.03
N ASP A 81 1.26 -5.05 -4.20
CA ASP A 81 0.87 -4.06 -3.19
C ASP A 81 -0.54 -4.35 -2.63
N GLY A 82 -1.51 -4.69 -3.47
CA GLY A 82 -2.86 -5.07 -3.01
C GLY A 82 -2.87 -6.31 -2.11
N THR A 83 -2.03 -7.33 -2.38
CA THR A 83 -1.93 -8.50 -1.49
C THR A 83 -1.30 -8.13 -0.15
N ALA A 84 -0.28 -7.27 -0.17
CA ALA A 84 0.37 -6.75 1.03
C ALA A 84 -0.62 -5.92 1.89
N GLY A 85 -1.35 -4.98 1.27
CA GLY A 85 -2.36 -4.14 1.94
C GLY A 85 -3.49 -4.96 2.58
N GLN A 86 -3.96 -6.00 1.87
CA GLN A 86 -5.00 -6.87 2.40
C GLN A 86 -4.51 -7.79 3.52
N THR A 87 -3.26 -8.24 3.45
CA THR A 87 -2.62 -8.96 4.56
C THR A 87 -2.49 -8.04 5.77
N ALA A 88 -1.99 -6.83 5.58
CA ALA A 88 -1.87 -5.81 6.63
C ALA A 88 -3.21 -5.52 7.32
N SER A 89 -4.29 -5.35 6.53
CA SER A 89 -5.65 -5.16 7.06
C SER A 89 -6.12 -6.30 7.96
N GLY A 90 -5.67 -7.52 7.69
CA GLY A 90 -5.96 -8.69 8.52
C GLY A 90 -5.16 -8.74 9.81
N LEU A 91 -3.95 -8.19 9.81
CA LEU A 91 -3.00 -8.18 10.92
C LEU A 91 -3.12 -6.95 11.82
N LEU A 92 -3.87 -5.95 11.41
CA LEU A 92 -3.98 -4.67 12.10
C LEU A 92 -4.30 -4.82 13.59
N GLY A 93 -3.50 -4.22 14.45
CA GLY A 93 -3.64 -4.26 15.90
C GLY A 93 -3.21 -5.56 16.57
N SER A 94 -2.66 -6.54 15.82
CA SER A 94 -2.09 -7.79 16.35
C SER A 94 -0.57 -7.67 16.55
N GLN A 95 0.01 -8.68 17.22
CA GLN A 95 1.46 -8.81 17.37
C GLN A 95 2.12 -9.62 16.23
N THR A 96 1.32 -10.15 15.31
CA THR A 96 1.81 -10.93 14.18
C THR A 96 2.43 -9.99 13.14
N ALA A 97 3.68 -10.20 12.78
CA ALA A 97 4.40 -9.34 11.85
C ALA A 97 4.07 -9.66 10.38
N LEU A 98 4.05 -8.64 9.53
CA LEU A 98 3.95 -8.77 8.08
C LEU A 98 5.34 -8.83 7.44
N GLY A 99 5.64 -9.90 6.70
CA GLY A 99 6.78 -9.99 5.80
C GLY A 99 6.31 -9.88 4.35
N VAL A 100 6.76 -8.88 3.60
CA VAL A 100 6.34 -8.70 2.20
C VAL A 100 7.36 -9.31 1.26
N LEU A 101 6.91 -10.25 0.43
CA LEU A 101 7.68 -10.90 -0.63
C LEU A 101 7.13 -10.46 -2.00
N PRO A 102 7.75 -9.43 -2.64
CA PRO A 102 7.17 -8.76 -3.79
C PRO A 102 7.18 -9.63 -5.05
N ALA A 103 6.00 -9.96 -5.55
CA ALA A 103 5.80 -10.71 -6.78
C ALA A 103 4.79 -10.03 -7.74
N GLY A 104 4.31 -8.85 -7.41
CA GLY A 104 3.45 -8.02 -8.25
C GLY A 104 4.22 -7.28 -9.34
N THR A 105 3.57 -6.33 -9.99
CA THR A 105 4.17 -5.55 -11.08
C THR A 105 4.88 -4.28 -10.58
N THR A 106 4.28 -3.54 -9.67
CA THR A 106 4.81 -2.27 -9.15
C THR A 106 5.59 -2.46 -7.85
N ASN A 107 5.02 -3.17 -6.89
CA ASN A 107 5.62 -3.51 -5.58
C ASN A 107 6.19 -2.27 -4.87
N VAL A 108 5.39 -1.19 -4.82
CA VAL A 108 5.84 0.12 -4.31
C VAL A 108 6.23 0.02 -2.85
N TRP A 109 5.41 -0.64 -2.03
CA TRP A 109 5.70 -0.87 -0.62
C TRP A 109 7.03 -1.59 -0.40
N ALA A 110 7.28 -2.67 -1.13
CA ALA A 110 8.51 -3.43 -1.00
C ALA A 110 9.74 -2.64 -1.50
N ARG A 111 9.58 -1.86 -2.58
CA ARG A 111 10.64 -0.98 -3.10
C ARG A 111 10.98 0.14 -2.13
N GLU A 112 9.98 0.71 -1.45
CA GLU A 112 10.18 1.70 -0.39
C GLU A 112 11.15 1.17 0.68
N MET A 113 10.98 -0.08 1.08
CA MET A 113 11.83 -0.77 2.07
C MET A 113 13.15 -1.34 1.50
N GLY A 114 13.44 -1.15 0.21
CA GLY A 114 14.65 -1.69 -0.43
C GLY A 114 14.59 -3.21 -0.67
N ILE A 115 13.41 -3.81 -0.70
CA ILE A 115 13.22 -5.25 -0.98
C ILE A 115 13.21 -5.48 -2.49
N HIS A 116 14.04 -6.40 -2.97
CA HIS A 116 14.17 -6.70 -4.40
C HIS A 116 12.93 -7.42 -4.97
N ALA A 117 12.42 -6.91 -6.09
CA ALA A 117 11.26 -7.50 -6.76
C ALA A 117 11.60 -8.86 -7.42
N PHE A 118 10.62 -9.78 -7.41
CA PHE A 118 10.67 -11.03 -8.15
C PHE A 118 10.34 -10.79 -9.62
N VAL A 119 11.39 -10.57 -10.40
CA VAL A 119 11.33 -10.32 -11.86
C VAL A 119 12.47 -11.04 -12.55
N TRP A 120 12.37 -11.29 -13.86
CA TRP A 120 13.49 -11.82 -14.63
C TRP A 120 14.61 -10.75 -14.74
N PRO A 121 15.91 -11.09 -14.49
CA PRO A 121 16.46 -12.42 -14.16
C PRO A 121 16.48 -12.78 -12.67
N HIS A 122 15.93 -11.95 -11.78
CA HIS A 122 16.00 -12.09 -10.32
C HIS A 122 14.98 -13.10 -9.76
N ILE A 123 14.91 -14.31 -10.34
CA ILE A 123 13.96 -15.35 -9.93
C ILE A 123 14.24 -15.94 -8.54
N ARG A 124 15.42 -15.69 -7.97
CA ARG A 124 15.78 -16.10 -6.60
C ARG A 124 15.38 -15.09 -5.54
N ALA A 125 14.88 -13.91 -5.94
CA ALA A 125 14.56 -12.81 -5.03
C ALA A 125 13.60 -13.22 -3.89
N LEU A 126 12.55 -14.02 -4.18
CA LEU A 126 11.63 -14.47 -3.15
C LEU A 126 12.33 -15.25 -2.03
N ARG A 127 13.21 -16.19 -2.38
CA ARG A 127 13.99 -16.98 -1.41
C ARG A 127 14.96 -16.08 -0.64
N GLN A 128 15.67 -15.20 -1.32
CA GLN A 128 16.64 -14.28 -0.70
C GLN A 128 15.98 -13.32 0.26
N ASN A 129 14.85 -12.73 -0.15
CA ASN A 129 14.08 -11.83 0.70
C ASN A 129 13.50 -12.56 1.93
N ALA A 130 13.02 -13.80 1.77
CA ALA A 130 12.53 -14.58 2.89
C ALA A 130 13.64 -14.83 3.92
N GLY A 131 14.84 -15.23 3.48
CA GLY A 131 15.99 -15.40 4.35
C GLY A 131 16.42 -14.11 5.04
N LEU A 132 16.38 -12.99 4.33
CA LEU A 132 16.67 -11.67 4.92
C LEU A 132 15.64 -11.26 5.97
N LEU A 133 14.34 -11.38 5.65
CA LEU A 133 13.27 -10.89 6.52
C LEU A 133 13.12 -11.74 7.79
N VAL A 134 13.38 -13.04 7.74
CA VAL A 134 13.26 -13.91 8.90
C VAL A 134 14.28 -13.60 10.00
N GLU A 135 15.40 -12.98 9.64
CA GLU A 135 16.46 -12.55 10.58
C GLU A 135 16.19 -11.16 11.17
N THR A 136 15.22 -10.40 10.60
CA THR A 136 14.97 -9.03 11.05
C THR A 136 13.98 -9.01 12.23
N PRO A 137 14.24 -8.19 13.26
CA PRO A 137 13.26 -7.93 14.30
C PRO A 137 12.07 -7.17 13.73
N PRO A 138 10.84 -7.48 14.16
CA PRO A 138 9.67 -6.71 13.75
C PRO A 138 9.74 -5.28 14.28
N CYS A 139 9.31 -4.32 13.46
CA CYS A 139 9.11 -2.94 13.87
C CYS A 139 7.64 -2.53 13.69
N ALA A 140 7.15 -1.67 14.57
CA ALA A 140 5.79 -1.18 14.55
C ALA A 140 5.70 0.06 13.64
N VAL A 141 4.76 0.05 12.70
CA VAL A 141 4.52 1.15 11.76
C VAL A 141 3.09 1.66 11.82
N ASP A 142 2.92 2.87 11.34
CA ASP A 142 1.64 3.55 11.25
C ASP A 142 0.81 3.01 10.09
N VAL A 143 -0.51 3.05 10.25
CA VAL A 143 -1.47 2.67 9.23
C VAL A 143 -2.50 3.78 9.09
N GLY A 144 -2.79 4.20 7.87
CA GLY A 144 -3.85 5.16 7.61
C GLY A 144 -5.22 4.49 7.57
N LEU A 145 -6.25 5.23 7.97
CA LEU A 145 -7.65 4.90 7.72
C LEU A 145 -8.28 5.97 6.82
N CYS A 146 -9.00 5.53 5.80
CA CYS A 146 -9.86 6.35 4.96
C CYS A 146 -11.28 5.84 5.07
N ASN A 147 -12.19 6.58 5.70
CA ASN A 147 -13.53 6.13 6.06
C ASN A 147 -13.55 4.75 6.75
N GLY A 148 -12.59 4.50 7.64
CA GLY A 148 -12.42 3.23 8.35
C GLY A 148 -11.76 2.11 7.54
N GLN A 149 -11.46 2.31 6.25
CA GLN A 149 -10.70 1.36 5.43
C GLN A 149 -9.19 1.58 5.63
N PRO A 150 -8.44 0.56 6.08
CA PRO A 150 -6.99 0.68 6.27
C PRO A 150 -6.24 0.82 4.94
N PHE A 151 -5.15 1.60 4.95
CA PHE A 151 -4.20 1.68 3.87
C PHE A 151 -2.75 1.77 4.38
N LEU A 152 -1.82 1.27 3.59
CA LEU A 152 -0.39 1.27 3.90
C LEU A 152 0.35 2.41 3.22
N MET A 153 -0.04 2.76 2.01
CA MET A 153 0.75 3.64 1.15
C MET A 153 0.10 5.02 1.02
N TRP A 154 -1.09 5.08 0.41
CA TRP A 154 -1.77 6.35 0.15
C TRP A 154 -3.28 6.21 -0.01
N ALA A 155 -3.95 7.32 0.25
CA ALA A 155 -5.33 7.55 -0.17
C ALA A 155 -5.38 8.76 -1.10
N GLY A 156 -6.04 8.64 -2.25
CA GLY A 156 -6.15 9.69 -3.25
C GLY A 156 -7.58 10.15 -3.43
N ILE A 157 -7.76 11.48 -3.61
CA ILE A 157 -9.03 12.15 -3.81
C ILE A 157 -8.95 12.98 -5.10
N GLY A 158 -9.96 12.91 -5.96
CA GLY A 158 -10.03 13.67 -7.19
C GLY A 158 -9.37 12.96 -8.38
N LEU A 159 -8.48 13.64 -9.10
CA LEU A 159 -7.87 13.15 -10.35
C LEU A 159 -7.23 11.76 -10.23
N ASP A 160 -6.55 11.49 -9.14
CA ASP A 160 -5.92 10.19 -8.88
C ASP A 160 -6.94 9.05 -8.82
N ALA A 161 -8.00 9.24 -8.05
CA ALA A 161 -9.06 8.25 -7.93
C ALA A 161 -9.84 8.03 -9.25
N MET A 162 -10.03 9.07 -10.05
CA MET A 162 -10.60 8.95 -11.41
C MET A 162 -9.71 8.09 -12.31
N THR A 163 -8.40 8.26 -12.21
CA THR A 163 -7.42 7.50 -12.99
C THR A 163 -7.46 6.02 -12.61
N VAL A 164 -7.47 5.70 -11.33
CA VAL A 164 -7.59 4.33 -10.83
C VAL A 164 -8.91 3.71 -11.28
N LYS A 165 -10.04 4.42 -11.17
CA LYS A 165 -11.37 3.94 -11.59
C LYS A 165 -11.43 3.55 -13.06
N LYS A 166 -10.76 4.29 -13.95
CA LYS A 166 -10.73 3.98 -15.38
C LYS A 166 -9.95 2.72 -15.70
N LEU A 167 -8.98 2.35 -14.86
CA LEU A 167 -8.14 1.17 -15.01
C LEU A 167 -8.75 -0.10 -14.40
N ASP A 168 -9.91 0.01 -13.73
CA ASP A 168 -10.65 -1.11 -13.14
C ASP A 168 -11.92 -1.42 -13.97
N PRO A 169 -12.22 -2.70 -14.38
CA PRO A 169 -11.60 -3.96 -13.92
C PRO A 169 -10.37 -4.36 -14.74
N ARG A 170 -9.29 -4.68 -14.06
CA ARG A 170 -8.03 -5.12 -14.70
C ARG A 170 -8.20 -6.49 -15.34
N LYS A 171 -8.39 -6.54 -16.64
CA LYS A 171 -8.34 -7.80 -17.39
C LYS A 171 -6.92 -8.38 -17.32
N ARG A 172 -6.80 -9.71 -17.32
CA ARG A 172 -5.53 -10.44 -17.16
C ARG A 172 -4.44 -10.01 -18.17
N PHE A 173 -4.83 -9.45 -19.31
CA PHE A 173 -3.95 -8.94 -20.37
C PHE A 173 -3.35 -7.55 -20.08
N GLU A 174 -4.01 -6.73 -19.26
CA GLU A 174 -3.62 -5.34 -18.98
C GLU A 174 -2.49 -5.22 -17.93
N LYS A 175 -2.07 -6.34 -17.31
CA LYS A 175 -0.91 -6.40 -16.43
C LYS A 175 0.43 -6.05 -17.10
N TYR A 176 0.45 -5.90 -18.42
CA TYR A 176 1.66 -5.64 -19.20
C TYR A 176 1.95 -4.15 -19.47
N LEU A 177 1.00 -3.23 -19.22
CA LEU A 177 1.04 -1.84 -19.67
C LEU A 177 0.91 -0.80 -18.53
N ASN A 178 1.35 -1.09 -17.31
CA ASN A 178 0.94 -0.34 -16.11
C ASN A 178 1.30 1.14 -16.06
N ILE A 179 2.53 1.55 -16.40
CA ILE A 179 2.95 2.96 -16.26
C ILE A 179 2.44 3.81 -17.43
N PRO A 180 2.62 3.39 -18.71
CA PRO A 180 2.08 4.14 -19.84
C PRO A 180 0.55 4.28 -19.83
N GLU A 181 -0.18 3.23 -19.42
CA GLU A 181 -1.65 3.28 -19.31
C GLU A 181 -2.12 4.18 -18.19
N TYR A 182 -1.47 4.10 -17.02
CA TYR A 182 -1.77 5.03 -15.93
C TYR A 182 -1.55 6.47 -16.36
N PHE A 183 -0.44 6.75 -17.04
CA PHE A 183 -0.15 8.08 -17.58
C PHE A 183 -1.19 8.51 -18.61
N ALA A 184 -1.53 7.67 -19.60
CA ALA A 184 -2.55 7.97 -20.61
C ALA A 184 -3.94 8.19 -19.99
N ALA A 185 -4.33 7.39 -18.99
CA ALA A 185 -5.58 7.57 -18.27
C ALA A 185 -5.57 8.87 -17.45
N THR A 186 -4.46 9.23 -16.83
CA THR A 186 -4.30 10.49 -16.09
C THR A 186 -4.42 11.69 -17.04
N VAL A 187 -3.73 11.64 -18.17
CA VAL A 187 -3.81 12.69 -19.20
C VAL A 187 -5.25 12.86 -19.68
N TRP A 188 -5.93 11.77 -20.03
CA TRP A 188 -7.33 11.84 -20.47
C TRP A 188 -8.26 12.40 -19.39
N ASN A 189 -8.12 11.93 -18.15
CA ASN A 189 -8.94 12.43 -17.05
C ASN A 189 -8.66 13.91 -16.75
N ALA A 190 -7.41 14.34 -16.84
CA ALA A 190 -7.04 15.74 -16.64
C ALA A 190 -7.60 16.69 -17.72
N THR A 191 -8.00 16.19 -18.89
CA THR A 191 -8.68 17.03 -19.91
C THR A 191 -10.14 17.35 -19.56
N ILE A 192 -10.78 16.52 -18.75
CA ILE A 192 -12.19 16.65 -18.37
C ILE A 192 -12.39 17.02 -16.89
N TRP A 193 -11.34 16.90 -16.09
CA TRP A 193 -11.37 17.19 -14.66
C TRP A 193 -10.88 18.60 -14.37
N HIS A 194 -11.75 19.43 -13.82
CA HIS A 194 -11.44 20.83 -13.52
C HIS A 194 -11.12 21.11 -12.06
N GLY A 195 -10.93 20.04 -11.27
CA GLY A 195 -10.71 20.17 -9.84
C GLY A 195 -12.02 20.18 -9.04
N MET A 196 -11.88 20.44 -7.75
CA MET A 196 -12.98 20.44 -6.77
C MET A 196 -12.72 21.45 -5.66
N ASN A 197 -13.77 22.07 -5.18
CA ASN A 197 -13.70 22.89 -3.97
C ASN A 197 -13.74 21.98 -2.75
N LEU A 198 -12.72 22.04 -1.92
CA LEU A 198 -12.61 21.26 -0.71
C LEU A 198 -12.57 22.17 0.51
N SER A 199 -13.31 21.78 1.54
CA SER A 199 -13.18 22.26 2.91
C SER A 199 -12.46 21.16 3.71
N ILE A 200 -11.31 21.48 4.27
CA ILE A 200 -10.42 20.53 4.91
C ILE A 200 -10.16 20.96 6.33
N THR A 201 -10.46 20.08 7.27
CA THR A 201 -10.06 20.22 8.67
C THR A 201 -9.03 19.16 8.99
N ALA A 202 -7.77 19.55 9.18
CA ALA A 202 -6.64 18.68 9.52
C ALA A 202 -6.14 19.04 10.92
N ASP A 203 -6.40 18.20 11.90
CA ASP A 203 -6.25 18.47 13.32
C ASP A 203 -6.95 19.79 13.69
N GLU A 204 -6.20 20.82 14.08
CA GLU A 204 -6.74 22.16 14.42
C GLU A 204 -6.74 23.14 13.23
N LYS A 205 -6.23 22.74 12.06
CA LYS A 205 -6.11 23.61 10.90
C LYS A 205 -7.31 23.44 9.98
N HIS A 206 -7.92 24.59 9.62
CA HIS A 206 -9.00 24.64 8.62
C HIS A 206 -8.51 25.35 7.35
N ILE A 207 -8.83 24.78 6.19
CA ILE A 207 -8.35 25.24 4.90
C ILE A 207 -9.43 25.00 3.85
N ASP A 208 -9.82 26.07 3.18
CA ASP A 208 -10.68 26.01 2.01
C ASP A 208 -9.86 26.28 0.74
N GLY A 209 -10.22 25.63 -0.35
CA GLY A 209 -9.53 25.88 -1.61
C GLY A 209 -10.04 25.03 -2.76
N HIS A 210 -9.53 25.38 -3.95
CA HIS A 210 -9.79 24.65 -5.17
C HIS A 210 -8.59 23.78 -5.53
N TYR A 211 -8.81 22.45 -5.57
CA TYR A 211 -7.73 21.49 -5.78
C TYR A 211 -8.07 20.51 -6.89
N MET A 212 -7.09 20.22 -7.73
CA MET A 212 -7.15 19.19 -8.74
C MET A 212 -7.02 17.79 -8.13
N LEU A 213 -6.19 17.68 -7.11
CA LEU A 213 -5.76 16.44 -6.50
C LEU A 213 -5.47 16.66 -5.02
N ALA A 214 -5.95 15.75 -4.18
CA ALA A 214 -5.49 15.62 -2.81
C ALA A 214 -4.99 14.19 -2.57
N VAL A 215 -3.82 14.04 -1.95
CA VAL A 215 -3.19 12.74 -1.67
C VAL A 215 -2.72 12.69 -0.22
N VAL A 216 -3.20 11.71 0.51
CA VAL A 216 -2.62 11.33 1.81
C VAL A 216 -1.52 10.32 1.55
N SER A 217 -0.32 10.56 2.03
CA SER A 217 0.82 9.67 1.86
C SER A 217 1.41 9.25 3.19
N ASN A 218 1.60 7.94 3.36
CA ASN A 218 2.30 7.30 4.47
C ASN A 218 3.75 6.96 4.07
N ILE A 219 4.05 6.93 2.77
CA ILE A 219 5.35 6.56 2.21
C ILE A 219 5.91 7.68 1.33
N ARG A 220 7.19 7.57 1.01
CA ARG A 220 7.89 8.61 0.22
C ARG A 220 7.56 8.57 -1.25
N HIS A 221 7.39 7.36 -1.82
CA HIS A 221 7.16 7.17 -3.25
C HIS A 221 5.67 7.20 -3.62
N TYR A 222 5.39 7.69 -4.83
CA TYR A 222 4.07 7.81 -5.43
C TYR A 222 4.10 7.44 -6.92
N VAL A 223 2.92 7.33 -7.58
CA VAL A 223 2.78 6.99 -9.02
C VAL A 223 3.60 5.73 -9.37
N GLY A 224 3.30 4.59 -8.73
CA GLY A 224 4.03 3.34 -8.98
C GLY A 224 5.51 3.37 -8.64
N GLY A 225 5.94 4.30 -7.77
CA GLY A 225 7.33 4.48 -7.35
C GLY A 225 8.19 5.33 -8.27
N VAL A 226 7.57 6.08 -9.21
CA VAL A 226 8.28 6.95 -10.17
C VAL A 226 8.56 8.34 -9.60
N ALA A 227 7.69 8.86 -8.72
CA ALA A 227 7.83 10.16 -8.09
C ALA A 227 7.98 10.04 -6.57
N LYS A 228 8.57 11.04 -5.91
CA LYS A 228 8.63 11.14 -4.46
C LYS A 228 7.71 12.26 -4.02
N ILE A 229 6.54 11.93 -3.46
CA ILE A 229 5.57 12.92 -2.99
C ILE A 229 5.90 13.44 -1.59
N SER A 230 6.32 12.57 -0.69
CA SER A 230 6.63 12.88 0.71
C SER A 230 8.04 12.41 1.08
N PRO A 231 9.10 13.08 0.60
CA PRO A 231 10.48 12.62 0.78
C PRO A 231 10.92 12.53 2.25
N ASN A 232 10.23 13.23 3.16
CA ASN A 232 10.51 13.25 4.59
C ASN A 232 9.51 12.41 5.42
N ALA A 233 8.66 11.60 4.78
CA ALA A 233 7.72 10.74 5.50
C ALA A 233 8.47 9.69 6.34
N PHE A 234 7.96 9.44 7.54
CA PHE A 234 8.36 8.35 8.43
C PHE A 234 7.18 7.42 8.67
N LEU A 235 7.48 6.14 8.88
CA LEU A 235 6.45 5.11 9.05
C LEU A 235 6.01 4.93 10.50
N ASP A 236 6.59 5.66 11.47
CA ASP A 236 6.37 5.40 12.90
C ASP A 236 6.27 6.67 13.75
N ASP A 237 6.05 7.84 13.13
CA ASP A 237 5.98 9.11 13.85
C ASP A 237 4.57 9.55 14.27
N GLY A 238 3.56 8.76 13.89
CA GLY A 238 2.16 8.99 14.22
C GLY A 238 1.48 10.06 13.37
N GLU A 239 2.08 10.46 12.25
CA GLU A 239 1.57 11.48 11.33
C GLU A 239 1.59 10.97 9.89
N MET A 240 0.79 11.56 9.02
CA MET A 240 0.83 11.36 7.57
C MET A 240 0.75 12.71 6.87
N ASP A 241 1.24 12.76 5.64
CA ASP A 241 1.26 13.97 4.82
C ASP A 241 0.01 14.05 3.94
N LEU A 242 -0.80 15.09 4.13
CA LEU A 242 -1.86 15.47 3.19
C LEU A 242 -1.30 16.49 2.20
N TRP A 243 -1.12 16.06 0.96
CA TRP A 243 -0.71 16.89 -0.16
C TRP A 243 -1.91 17.40 -0.92
N LEU A 244 -1.95 18.72 -1.14
CA LEU A 244 -2.99 19.42 -1.89
C LEU A 244 -2.35 20.08 -3.10
N PHE A 245 -2.84 19.75 -4.29
CA PHE A 245 -2.36 20.27 -5.56
C PHE A 245 -3.44 21.13 -6.22
N SER A 246 -3.19 22.44 -6.29
CA SER A 246 -4.10 23.41 -6.92
C SER A 246 -4.01 23.32 -8.44
N GLY A 247 -5.07 23.74 -9.12
CA GLY A 247 -5.14 23.76 -10.57
C GLY A 247 -6.41 23.16 -11.12
N SER A 248 -6.62 23.34 -12.43
CA SER A 248 -7.85 22.91 -13.10
C SER A 248 -7.61 22.49 -14.56
N THR A 249 -6.36 22.49 -15.00
CA THR A 249 -6.02 22.25 -16.41
C THR A 249 -5.09 21.06 -16.58
N LEU A 250 -5.06 20.51 -17.78
CA LEU A 250 -4.10 19.48 -18.16
C LEU A 250 -2.65 19.94 -17.97
N ALA A 251 -2.36 21.23 -18.24
CA ALA A 251 -1.03 21.79 -18.03
C ALA A 251 -0.62 21.75 -16.55
N ASP A 252 -1.56 22.02 -15.64
CA ASP A 252 -1.32 21.92 -14.20
C ASP A 252 -1.00 20.48 -13.78
N ALA A 253 -1.72 19.50 -14.32
CA ALA A 253 -1.47 18.08 -14.05
C ALA A 253 -0.06 17.66 -14.49
N PHE A 254 0.40 18.08 -15.68
CA PHE A 254 1.76 17.85 -16.15
C PHE A 254 2.79 18.56 -15.29
N ARG A 255 2.55 19.82 -14.93
CA ARG A 255 3.41 20.58 -14.03
C ARG A 255 3.60 19.83 -12.71
N HIS A 256 2.53 19.43 -12.05
CA HIS A 256 2.60 18.68 -10.79
C HIS A 256 3.36 17.37 -10.93
N PHE A 257 3.15 16.62 -12.01
CA PHE A 257 3.89 15.39 -12.26
C PHE A 257 5.42 15.64 -12.33
N PHE A 258 5.85 16.63 -13.14
CA PHE A 258 7.28 16.95 -13.27
C PHE A 258 7.85 17.59 -12.00
N ASP A 259 7.06 18.39 -11.29
CA ASP A 259 7.47 19.00 -10.02
C ASP A 259 7.64 17.94 -8.92
N MET A 260 6.78 16.91 -8.85
CA MET A 260 6.98 15.76 -7.95
C MET A 260 8.22 14.94 -8.31
N GLN A 261 8.52 14.74 -9.60
CA GLN A 261 9.73 14.01 -10.01
C GLN A 261 11.03 14.78 -9.68
N SER A 262 11.01 16.09 -9.84
CA SER A 262 12.18 16.96 -9.60
C SER A 262 12.30 17.47 -8.15
N GLY A 263 11.31 17.19 -7.30
CA GLY A 263 11.24 17.71 -5.93
C GLY A 263 10.80 19.18 -5.83
N ARG A 264 10.48 19.85 -6.95
CA ARG A 264 10.06 21.27 -6.97
C ARG A 264 8.70 21.49 -6.32
N HIS A 265 7.85 20.47 -6.21
CA HIS A 265 6.58 20.57 -5.49
C HIS A 265 6.74 20.95 -4.01
N LEU A 266 7.90 20.69 -3.41
CA LEU A 266 8.21 21.03 -2.00
C LEU A 266 8.25 22.56 -1.77
N THR A 267 8.49 23.35 -2.81
CA THR A 267 8.61 24.81 -2.76
C THR A 267 7.63 25.52 -3.69
N SER A 268 6.71 24.77 -4.29
CA SER A 268 5.71 25.31 -5.24
C SER A 268 4.54 25.94 -4.51
N ASP A 269 4.13 27.14 -4.92
CA ASP A 269 2.91 27.79 -4.42
C ASP A 269 1.62 27.05 -4.81
N MET A 270 1.69 26.12 -5.78
CA MET A 270 0.57 25.31 -6.26
C MET A 270 0.47 23.94 -5.54
N ALA A 271 1.41 23.63 -4.67
CA ALA A 271 1.41 22.41 -3.87
C ALA A 271 1.56 22.75 -2.39
N ARG A 272 0.73 22.14 -1.55
CA ARG A 272 0.76 22.35 -0.10
C ARG A 272 0.76 21.03 0.63
N CYS A 273 1.69 20.84 1.56
CA CYS A 273 1.73 19.72 2.47
C CYS A 273 1.21 20.10 3.86
N ILE A 274 0.40 19.23 4.44
CA ILE A 274 -0.15 19.39 5.78
C ILE A 274 0.04 18.06 6.51
N PRO A 275 1.01 17.98 7.44
CA PRO A 275 1.08 16.84 8.35
C PRO A 275 -0.17 16.82 9.24
N PHE A 276 -0.73 15.63 9.47
CA PHE A 276 -1.94 15.47 10.27
C PHE A 276 -1.98 14.10 10.96
N ARG A 277 -2.80 14.02 12.02
CA ARG A 277 -3.19 12.77 12.68
C ARG A 277 -4.64 12.39 12.39
N LYS A 278 -5.50 13.41 12.31
CA LYS A 278 -6.90 13.27 11.89
C LYS A 278 -7.22 14.38 10.90
N ALA A 279 -7.94 14.01 9.83
CA ALA A 279 -8.43 15.01 8.90
C ALA A 279 -9.83 14.63 8.41
N ARG A 280 -10.58 15.67 8.06
CA ARG A 280 -11.86 15.59 7.39
C ARG A 280 -11.82 16.45 6.15
N VAL A 281 -12.25 15.88 5.04
CA VAL A 281 -12.29 16.54 3.74
C VAL A 281 -13.73 16.53 3.25
N GLU A 282 -14.25 17.70 2.93
CA GLU A 282 -15.64 17.90 2.55
C GLU A 282 -15.74 18.67 1.22
N SER A 283 -16.81 18.42 0.47
CA SER A 283 -17.17 19.15 -0.75
C SER A 283 -18.67 19.15 -0.95
N GLU A 284 -19.18 20.18 -1.64
CA GLU A 284 -20.59 20.25 -2.01
C GLU A 284 -21.00 19.15 -3.01
N ILE A 285 -20.06 18.68 -3.83
CA ILE A 285 -20.27 17.64 -4.83
C ILE A 285 -19.48 16.40 -4.49
N PRO A 286 -19.99 15.19 -4.81
CA PRO A 286 -19.25 13.96 -4.58
C PRO A 286 -17.93 13.92 -5.36
N PHE A 287 -16.86 13.56 -4.70
CA PHE A 287 -15.55 13.35 -5.31
C PHE A 287 -15.14 11.87 -5.32
N PRO A 288 -14.37 11.45 -6.32
CA PRO A 288 -13.86 10.09 -6.38
C PRO A 288 -12.75 9.88 -5.34
N ILE A 289 -12.67 8.66 -4.77
CA ILE A 289 -11.71 8.26 -3.75
C ILE A 289 -11.05 6.96 -4.15
N GLN A 290 -9.77 6.82 -3.89
CA GLN A 290 -9.03 5.56 -4.00
C GLN A 290 -8.17 5.33 -2.74
N VAL A 291 -7.90 4.07 -2.42
CA VAL A 291 -7.08 3.64 -1.28
C VAL A 291 -6.17 2.50 -1.76
N ASP A 292 -4.85 2.69 -1.67
CA ASP A 292 -3.83 1.72 -2.13
C ASP A 292 -4.07 1.18 -3.56
N GLY A 293 -4.67 2.02 -4.44
CA GLY A 293 -4.99 1.67 -5.82
C GLY A 293 -6.32 0.92 -6.00
N GLU A 294 -7.15 0.84 -4.98
CA GLU A 294 -8.53 0.33 -5.07
C GLU A 294 -9.53 1.49 -4.98
N THR A 295 -10.49 1.54 -5.91
CA THR A 295 -11.52 2.61 -5.91
C THR A 295 -12.54 2.39 -4.81
N MET A 296 -12.92 3.48 -4.14
CA MET A 296 -14.04 3.53 -3.22
C MET A 296 -15.26 4.21 -3.87
N LEU A 297 -16.41 4.07 -3.23
CA LEU A 297 -17.58 4.86 -3.60
C LEU A 297 -17.27 6.34 -3.39
N GLY A 298 -17.64 7.17 -4.37
CA GLY A 298 -17.53 8.62 -4.23
C GLY A 298 -18.39 9.14 -3.08
N ALA A 299 -17.89 10.14 -2.39
CA ALA A 299 -18.54 10.75 -1.24
C ALA A 299 -18.36 12.28 -1.27
N ASN A 300 -19.19 12.97 -0.53
CA ASN A 300 -19.05 14.42 -0.27
C ASN A 300 -18.15 14.68 0.94
N GLU A 301 -17.84 13.64 1.69
CA GLU A 301 -17.06 13.69 2.91
C GLU A 301 -16.16 12.47 3.03
N VAL A 302 -14.93 12.69 3.47
CA VAL A 302 -13.96 11.66 3.82
C VAL A 302 -13.34 11.96 5.16
N THR A 303 -13.31 10.96 6.03
CA THR A 303 -12.54 10.98 7.27
C THR A 303 -11.23 10.23 7.10
N LEU A 304 -10.15 10.85 7.53
CA LEU A 304 -8.79 10.31 7.49
C LEU A 304 -8.24 10.26 8.91
N GLU A 305 -7.64 9.15 9.28
CA GLU A 305 -7.05 8.95 10.61
C GLU A 305 -5.75 8.17 10.51
N VAL A 306 -4.77 8.56 11.30
CA VAL A 306 -3.54 7.78 11.47
C VAL A 306 -3.71 6.89 12.70
N LEU A 307 -3.42 5.61 12.55
CA LEU A 307 -3.32 4.64 13.63
C LEU A 307 -1.84 4.43 13.97
N PRO A 308 -1.30 5.09 15.00
CA PRO A 308 0.12 5.04 15.28
C PRO A 308 0.57 3.63 15.68
N ARG A 309 1.60 3.10 15.02
CA ARG A 309 2.28 1.85 15.36
C ARG A 309 1.35 0.65 15.54
N LYS A 310 0.32 0.54 14.67
CA LYS A 310 -0.71 -0.50 14.77
C LYS A 310 -0.43 -1.73 13.90
N LEU A 311 0.64 -1.75 13.14
CA LEU A 311 1.05 -2.89 12.34
C LEU A 311 2.52 -3.22 12.60
N PHE A 312 2.82 -4.48 12.90
CA PHE A 312 4.20 -4.96 12.93
C PHE A 312 4.62 -5.45 11.55
N ILE A 313 5.81 -5.04 11.10
CA ILE A 313 6.39 -5.48 9.84
C ILE A 313 7.82 -6.02 10.04
N LEU A 314 8.21 -6.97 9.22
CA LEU A 314 9.60 -7.39 9.09
C LEU A 314 10.27 -6.42 8.09
N MET A 315 11.03 -5.48 8.59
CA MET A 315 11.68 -4.44 7.78
C MET A 315 13.18 -4.74 7.67
N PRO A 316 13.71 -4.91 6.46
CA PRO A 316 15.13 -5.17 6.28
C PRO A 316 15.98 -3.96 6.69
N PRO A 317 17.28 -4.14 7.03
CA PRO A 317 18.14 -3.05 7.52
C PRO A 317 18.17 -1.82 6.60
N GLN A 318 18.16 -2.05 5.27
CA GLN A 318 18.14 -0.96 4.29
C GLN A 318 16.85 -0.14 4.27
N GLY A 319 15.76 -0.59 4.91
CA GLY A 319 14.50 0.14 5.03
C GLY A 319 14.40 0.98 6.30
N ARG A 320 15.31 0.80 7.27
CA ARG A 320 15.20 1.41 8.60
C ARG A 320 15.29 2.93 8.62
N TYR A 321 15.87 3.54 7.58
CA TYR A 321 15.86 5.00 7.40
C TYR A 321 14.43 5.61 7.27
N LEU A 322 13.41 4.76 7.12
CA LEU A 322 12.00 5.15 7.13
C LEU A 322 11.43 5.28 8.55
N LEU A 323 12.19 4.91 9.59
CA LEU A 323 11.79 5.03 10.99
C LEU A 323 12.45 6.25 11.62
N LYS A 324 11.68 7.04 12.36
CA LYS A 324 12.12 8.31 12.98
C LYS A 324 13.15 8.10 14.11
N GLY A 325 13.12 6.96 14.76
CA GLY A 325 13.99 6.66 15.91
C GLY A 325 15.30 5.93 15.59
N GLU A 326 15.58 5.62 14.31
CA GLU A 326 16.74 4.83 13.88
C GLU A 326 17.62 5.54 12.83
N GLY A 327 17.43 6.86 12.64
CA GLY A 327 18.21 7.71 11.73
C GLY A 327 19.37 8.43 12.42
#